data_a7d1073ccfd58e0b42856d9d62ebfa23
#
_entry.id   a7d1073ccfd58e0b42856d9d62ebfa23
#
_cell.length_a   1.000
_cell.length_b   1.000
_cell.length_c   1.000
_cell.angle_alpha   90.00
_cell.angle_beta   90.00
_cell.angle_gamma   90.00
#
_symmetry.space_group_name_H-M   'P 1'
#
loop_
_entity.id
_entity.type
_entity.pdbx_description
1 polymer ?
#
loop_
_entity_poly.entity_id
_entity_poly.type
_entity_poly.pdbx_seq_one_letter_code
_entity_poly.pdbx_strand_id
1 'polypeptide(L)'
;VSLSNMSGTKLRVSGKLRDRKFSINQFTANVLGGYGDVTGMVDLSQDTPVISVQGKILSMTSGHLLKTLGIEARAIEGEGVATGNIHFRGEKKTDFIQTLNGQVGIYSKDGTIKKWNLLAKIFSLLNLYDLFRGKVRFTETGLKYTKMGASFKIKDGYLTTDNFVLDSPSMLITGKGMINASDNEVNGIIAVSPLVAIDKTINKIPVLRRLVRDKNRGFISASYNVKGKVTDPDISLNYVDTIGGKTINTLKNVITLPIELLERK
;
A
#
# COMPACT_ATOMS: atom_id res chain seq x y z
N VAL A 1 -7.36 -24.92 4.20
CA VAL A 1 -8.05 -24.05 5.16
C VAL A 1 -8.40 -22.76 4.45
N SER A 2 -9.62 -22.32 4.56
CA SER A 2 -10.10 -21.05 3.99
C SER A 2 -10.66 -20.17 5.10
N LEU A 3 -10.25 -18.93 5.15
CA LEU A 3 -10.73 -17.92 6.08
C LEU A 3 -11.24 -16.74 5.25
N SER A 4 -12.57 -16.64 5.12
CA SER A 4 -13.19 -15.66 4.23
C SER A 4 -12.67 -15.82 2.77
N ASN A 5 -12.03 -14.80 2.21
CA ASN A 5 -11.47 -14.82 0.85
C ASN A 5 -10.00 -15.26 0.79
N MET A 6 -9.43 -15.72 1.90
CA MET A 6 -8.05 -16.18 1.99
C MET A 6 -8.00 -17.71 2.07
N SER A 7 -7.19 -18.34 1.23
CA SER A 7 -6.93 -19.78 1.25
C SER A 7 -5.45 -20.05 1.50
N GLY A 8 -5.16 -21.11 2.25
CA GLY A 8 -3.79 -21.54 2.50
C GLY A 8 -3.64 -23.06 2.31
N THR A 9 -2.46 -23.46 1.89
CA THR A 9 -2.05 -24.86 1.73
C THR A 9 -0.75 -25.12 2.49
N LYS A 10 -0.39 -26.40 2.66
CA LYS A 10 0.83 -26.84 3.38
C LYS A 10 0.93 -26.22 4.78
N LEU A 11 -0.18 -26.22 5.50
CA LEU A 11 -0.27 -25.68 6.85
C LEU A 11 0.54 -26.54 7.82
N ARG A 12 1.40 -25.90 8.59
CA ARG A 12 2.10 -26.52 9.73
C ARG A 12 1.96 -25.59 10.93
N VAL A 13 1.53 -26.15 12.05
CA VAL A 13 1.37 -25.41 13.31
C VAL A 13 2.07 -26.17 14.41
N SER A 14 2.87 -25.49 15.21
CA SER A 14 3.38 -25.98 16.47
C SER A 14 3.17 -24.96 17.57
N GLY A 15 2.83 -25.41 18.76
CA GLY A 15 2.55 -24.52 19.88
C GLY A 15 2.44 -25.28 21.20
N LYS A 16 2.25 -24.51 22.26
CA LYS A 16 2.06 -25.01 23.62
C LYS A 16 0.87 -24.32 24.26
N LEU A 17 0.02 -25.10 24.92
CA LEU A 17 -1.06 -24.59 25.76
C LEU A 17 -0.65 -24.72 27.23
N ARG A 18 -0.60 -23.60 27.94
CA ARG A 18 -0.36 -23.55 29.38
C ARG A 18 -1.16 -22.39 29.98
N ASP A 19 -1.79 -22.62 31.12
CA ASP A 19 -2.51 -21.59 31.88
C ASP A 19 -3.50 -20.77 31.04
N ARG A 20 -4.29 -21.45 30.19
CA ARG A 20 -5.23 -20.85 29.22
C ARG A 20 -4.57 -19.95 28.17
N LYS A 21 -3.25 -20.05 27.96
CA LYS A 21 -2.52 -19.33 26.93
C LYS A 21 -1.95 -20.33 25.92
N PHE A 22 -2.31 -20.14 24.65
CA PHE A 22 -1.76 -20.93 23.56
C PHE A 22 -0.66 -20.13 22.86
N SER A 23 0.59 -20.53 23.08
CA SER A 23 1.76 -19.97 22.39
C SER A 23 1.92 -20.64 21.04
N ILE A 24 1.89 -19.86 19.96
CA ILE A 24 2.17 -20.31 18.60
C ILE A 24 3.68 -20.17 18.39
N ASN A 25 4.41 -21.28 18.52
CA ASN A 25 5.86 -21.28 18.33
C ASN A 25 6.24 -21.19 16.84
N GLN A 26 5.38 -21.78 15.99
CA GLN A 26 5.52 -21.71 14.54
C GLN A 26 4.16 -21.95 13.89
N PHE A 27 3.82 -21.08 12.97
CA PHE A 27 2.72 -21.26 12.03
C PHE A 27 3.24 -20.94 10.64
N THR A 28 3.33 -21.96 9.79
CA THR A 28 3.75 -21.77 8.40
C THR A 28 2.68 -22.26 7.45
N ALA A 29 2.50 -21.54 6.35
CA ALA A 29 1.56 -21.91 5.30
C ALA A 29 1.96 -21.28 3.96
N ASN A 30 1.58 -21.92 2.86
CA ASN A 30 1.51 -21.22 1.58
C ASN A 30 0.23 -20.40 1.55
N VAL A 31 0.35 -19.09 1.51
CA VAL A 31 -0.76 -18.13 1.57
C VAL A 31 -0.47 -16.93 0.67
N LEU A 32 -1.50 -16.38 0.04
CA LEU A 32 -1.37 -15.23 -0.89
C LEU A 32 -0.39 -15.48 -2.05
N GLY A 33 -0.21 -16.74 -2.46
CA GLY A 33 0.74 -17.14 -3.51
C GLY A 33 2.19 -17.25 -3.03
N GLY A 34 2.48 -16.93 -1.77
CA GLY A 34 3.80 -16.97 -1.16
C GLY A 34 3.86 -17.90 0.06
N TYR A 35 4.91 -17.73 0.84
CA TYR A 35 5.17 -18.49 2.06
C TYR A 35 5.04 -17.59 3.28
N GLY A 36 4.13 -17.94 4.18
CA GLY A 36 3.91 -17.28 5.46
C GLY A 36 4.61 -18.00 6.61
N ASP A 37 5.23 -17.23 7.49
CA ASP A 37 5.85 -17.68 8.73
C ASP A 37 5.46 -16.72 9.86
N VAL A 38 4.74 -17.24 10.86
CA VAL A 38 4.11 -16.46 11.92
C VAL A 38 4.35 -17.13 13.27
N THR A 39 4.59 -16.32 14.28
CA THR A 39 4.58 -16.70 15.69
C THR A 39 3.57 -15.85 16.45
N GLY A 40 3.17 -16.26 17.65
CA GLY A 40 2.22 -15.46 18.40
C GLY A 40 1.69 -16.12 19.64
N MET A 41 0.61 -15.55 20.17
CA MET A 41 -0.06 -16.04 21.36
C MET A 41 -1.57 -15.77 21.27
N VAL A 42 -2.34 -16.72 21.73
CA VAL A 42 -3.78 -16.57 22.01
C VAL A 42 -3.98 -16.70 23.54
N ASP A 43 -4.32 -15.59 24.17
CA ASP A 43 -4.57 -15.54 25.62
C ASP A 43 -6.08 -15.68 25.88
N LEU A 44 -6.45 -16.82 26.46
CA LEU A 44 -7.83 -17.15 26.86
C LEU A 44 -8.02 -17.01 28.38
N SER A 45 -7.07 -16.42 29.10
CA SER A 45 -7.17 -16.20 30.54
C SER A 45 -8.03 -15.00 30.90
N GLN A 46 -8.27 -14.12 29.93
CA GLN A 46 -9.14 -12.94 30.04
C GLN A 46 -10.60 -13.33 29.70
N ASP A 47 -11.57 -12.52 30.10
CA ASP A 47 -12.97 -12.68 29.71
C ASP A 47 -13.14 -12.59 28.18
N THR A 48 -12.38 -11.73 27.55
CA THR A 48 -12.33 -11.60 26.09
C THR A 48 -10.98 -12.09 25.58
N PRO A 49 -10.92 -13.02 24.62
CA PRO A 49 -9.67 -13.50 24.04
C PRO A 49 -8.80 -12.39 23.46
N VAL A 50 -7.50 -12.43 23.78
CA VAL A 50 -6.50 -11.53 23.21
C VAL A 50 -5.57 -12.32 22.29
N ILE A 51 -5.42 -11.86 21.06
CA ILE A 51 -4.60 -12.51 20.04
C ILE A 51 -3.49 -11.55 19.64
N SER A 52 -2.26 -12.05 19.72
CA SER A 52 -1.06 -11.31 19.29
C SER A 52 -0.29 -12.17 18.32
N VAL A 53 0.02 -11.65 17.14
CA VAL A 53 0.78 -12.37 16.12
C VAL A 53 1.83 -11.46 15.49
N GLN A 54 2.97 -12.04 15.14
CA GLN A 54 4.01 -11.39 14.37
C GLN A 54 4.54 -12.34 13.31
N GLY A 55 4.93 -11.81 12.17
CA GLY A 55 5.44 -12.66 11.12
C GLY A 55 5.66 -11.96 9.80
N LYS A 56 5.90 -12.78 8.79
CA LYS A 56 6.17 -12.36 7.43
C LYS A 56 5.51 -13.28 6.42
N ILE A 57 5.21 -12.73 5.25
CA ILE A 57 4.81 -13.47 4.05
C ILE A 57 5.82 -13.10 2.97
N LEU A 58 6.53 -14.07 2.45
CA LEU A 58 7.54 -13.91 1.40
C LEU A 58 6.97 -14.36 0.06
N SER A 59 7.45 -13.78 -1.02
CA SER A 59 7.03 -14.08 -2.41
C SER A 59 5.52 -14.01 -2.63
N MET A 60 4.88 -13.10 -1.94
CA MET A 60 3.43 -12.87 -2.04
C MET A 60 3.09 -12.33 -3.44
N THR A 61 2.04 -12.83 -4.05
CA THR A 61 1.51 -12.29 -5.30
C THR A 61 0.56 -11.14 -5.00
N SER A 62 0.84 -9.96 -5.53
CA SER A 62 0.01 -8.75 -5.30
C SER A 62 -1.47 -8.96 -5.63
N GLY A 63 -1.78 -9.72 -6.68
CA GLY A 63 -3.15 -10.04 -7.05
C GLY A 63 -3.93 -10.84 -5.99
N HIS A 64 -3.28 -11.76 -5.28
CA HIS A 64 -3.92 -12.48 -4.18
C HIS A 64 -4.22 -11.58 -2.98
N LEU A 65 -3.31 -10.67 -2.64
CA LEU A 65 -3.54 -9.69 -1.60
C LEU A 65 -4.73 -8.78 -1.94
N LEU A 66 -4.77 -8.25 -3.17
CA LEU A 66 -5.85 -7.39 -3.63
C LEU A 66 -7.22 -8.08 -3.56
N LYS A 67 -7.28 -9.36 -3.93
CA LYS A 67 -8.53 -10.15 -3.84
C LYS A 67 -9.05 -10.22 -2.39
N THR A 68 -8.17 -10.31 -1.39
CA THR A 68 -8.58 -10.31 0.03
C THR A 68 -9.16 -8.98 0.46
N LEU A 69 -8.75 -7.88 -0.20
CA LEU A 69 -9.24 -6.52 0.04
C LEU A 69 -10.48 -6.18 -0.81
N GLY A 70 -11.03 -7.13 -1.56
CA GLY A 70 -12.19 -6.91 -2.44
C GLY A 70 -11.86 -6.19 -3.74
N ILE A 71 -10.58 -6.06 -4.10
CA ILE A 71 -10.09 -5.45 -5.32
C ILE A 71 -9.84 -6.55 -6.37
N GLU A 72 -10.07 -6.25 -7.65
CA GLU A 72 -9.83 -7.21 -8.73
C GLU A 72 -8.38 -7.74 -8.70
N ALA A 73 -8.21 -9.06 -8.63
CA ALA A 73 -6.90 -9.70 -8.49
C ALA A 73 -5.92 -9.39 -9.63
N ARG A 74 -6.44 -9.07 -10.83
CA ARG A 74 -5.64 -8.73 -12.01
C ARG A 74 -5.30 -7.23 -12.09
N ALA A 75 -5.76 -6.42 -11.14
CA ALA A 75 -5.51 -4.98 -11.16
C ALA A 75 -4.03 -4.65 -10.98
N ILE A 76 -3.31 -5.42 -10.15
CA ILE A 76 -1.88 -5.24 -9.90
C ILE A 76 -1.19 -6.60 -9.93
N GLU A 77 -0.13 -6.72 -10.73
CA GLU A 77 0.77 -7.85 -10.76
C GLU A 77 2.12 -7.46 -10.13
N GLY A 78 2.82 -8.42 -9.54
CA GLY A 78 4.13 -8.24 -8.93
C GLY A 78 4.34 -9.19 -7.77
N GLU A 79 5.61 -9.41 -7.44
CA GLU A 79 6.03 -10.17 -6.28
C GLU A 79 6.23 -9.23 -5.10
N GLY A 80 5.81 -9.64 -3.92
CA GLY A 80 5.89 -8.81 -2.74
C GLY A 80 6.21 -9.54 -1.46
N VAL A 81 6.38 -8.75 -0.41
CA VAL A 81 6.56 -9.19 0.95
C VAL A 81 5.61 -8.41 1.86
N ALA A 82 5.04 -9.10 2.85
CA ALA A 82 4.35 -8.46 3.96
C ALA A 82 5.03 -8.85 5.26
N THR A 83 5.19 -7.89 6.17
CA THR A 83 5.72 -8.11 7.51
C THR A 83 4.85 -7.38 8.52
N GLY A 84 4.76 -7.87 9.74
CA GLY A 84 4.04 -7.13 10.75
C GLY A 84 3.96 -7.81 12.10
N ASN A 85 3.52 -7.01 13.05
CA ASN A 85 3.05 -7.44 14.34
C ASN A 85 1.70 -6.79 14.59
N ILE A 86 0.72 -7.58 14.95
CA ILE A 86 -0.62 -7.10 15.24
C ILE A 86 -1.16 -7.80 16.50
N HIS A 87 -2.00 -7.10 17.21
CA HIS A 87 -2.77 -7.65 18.31
C HIS A 87 -4.19 -7.11 18.27
N PHE A 88 -5.10 -7.93 18.68
CA PHE A 88 -6.53 -7.60 18.75
C PHE A 88 -7.22 -8.46 19.81
N ARG A 89 -8.41 -8.05 20.21
CA ARG A 89 -9.24 -8.76 21.17
C ARG A 89 -10.68 -8.80 20.69
N GLY A 90 -11.41 -9.81 21.10
CA GLY A 90 -12.82 -9.94 20.76
C GLY A 90 -13.26 -11.37 20.56
N GLU A 91 -14.51 -11.56 20.27
CA GLU A 91 -15.12 -12.84 19.93
C GLU A 91 -15.65 -12.87 18.50
N LYS A 92 -15.92 -11.70 17.93
CA LYS A 92 -16.51 -11.54 16.60
C LYS A 92 -15.55 -10.78 15.69
N LYS A 93 -15.74 -10.93 14.37
CA LYS A 93 -14.95 -10.24 13.36
C LYS A 93 -14.96 -8.72 13.52
N THR A 94 -16.09 -8.14 13.90
CA THR A 94 -16.24 -6.69 14.14
C THR A 94 -15.33 -6.24 15.27
N ASP A 95 -15.27 -7.00 16.37
CA ASP A 95 -14.45 -6.68 17.53
C ASP A 95 -12.96 -6.73 17.13
N PHE A 96 -12.55 -7.76 16.37
CA PHE A 96 -11.18 -7.90 15.88
C PHE A 96 -10.74 -6.69 15.06
N ILE A 97 -11.62 -6.18 14.19
CA ILE A 97 -11.30 -5.00 13.38
C ILE A 97 -11.20 -3.75 14.27
N GLN A 98 -12.15 -3.53 15.16
CA GLN A 98 -12.22 -2.33 16.02
C GLN A 98 -11.11 -2.28 17.08
N THR A 99 -10.57 -3.44 17.47
CA THR A 99 -9.50 -3.55 18.46
C THR A 99 -8.14 -3.87 17.84
N LEU A 100 -8.04 -3.85 16.50
CA LEU A 100 -6.81 -4.13 15.80
C LEU A 100 -5.77 -3.04 16.04
N ASN A 101 -4.61 -3.43 16.56
CA ASN A 101 -3.49 -2.56 16.82
C ASN A 101 -2.18 -3.20 16.34
N GLY A 102 -1.16 -2.39 16.05
CA GLY A 102 0.16 -2.88 15.67
C GLY A 102 0.79 -2.15 14.49
N GLN A 103 1.57 -2.87 13.71
CA GLN A 103 2.27 -2.35 12.54
C GLN A 103 2.32 -3.40 11.44
N VAL A 104 2.14 -2.97 10.18
CA VAL A 104 2.25 -3.83 9.00
C VAL A 104 3.01 -3.07 7.91
N GLY A 105 3.98 -3.72 7.27
CA GLY A 105 4.64 -3.27 6.05
C GLY A 105 4.23 -4.16 4.88
N ILE A 106 3.91 -3.56 3.73
CA ILE A 106 3.56 -4.27 2.50
C ILE A 106 4.38 -3.65 1.37
N TYR A 107 5.16 -4.48 0.69
CA TYR A 107 6.04 -4.03 -0.39
C TYR A 107 5.98 -4.98 -1.56
N SER A 108 6.08 -4.44 -2.77
CA SER A 108 6.12 -5.18 -4.02
C SER A 108 7.15 -4.59 -4.95
N LYS A 109 7.76 -5.41 -5.80
CA LYS A 109 8.74 -5.00 -6.81
C LYS A 109 8.41 -5.57 -8.18
N ASP A 110 8.94 -4.90 -9.20
CA ASP A 110 8.97 -5.34 -10.60
C ASP A 110 7.60 -5.82 -11.10
N GLY A 111 6.59 -4.97 -10.93
CA GLY A 111 5.22 -5.33 -11.26
C GLY A 111 4.57 -4.40 -12.28
N THR A 112 3.28 -4.66 -12.50
CA THR A 112 2.46 -3.90 -13.44
C THR A 112 1.08 -3.63 -12.84
N ILE A 113 0.64 -2.37 -12.89
CA ILE A 113 -0.71 -1.96 -12.55
C ILE A 113 -1.52 -1.93 -13.84
N LYS A 114 -2.42 -2.90 -14.02
CA LYS A 114 -3.23 -3.07 -15.25
C LYS A 114 -4.54 -2.29 -15.19
N LYS A 115 -5.18 -2.30 -14.04
CA LYS A 115 -6.44 -1.62 -13.80
C LYS A 115 -6.40 -1.05 -12.38
N TRP A 116 -6.43 0.25 -12.29
CA TRP A 116 -6.58 0.92 -11.00
C TRP A 116 -7.36 2.22 -11.22
N ASN A 117 -8.58 2.26 -10.72
CA ASN A 117 -9.47 3.41 -10.85
C ASN A 117 -8.83 4.70 -10.35
N LEU A 118 -8.01 4.61 -9.29
CA LEU A 118 -7.25 5.72 -8.74
C LEU A 118 -6.32 6.35 -9.79
N LEU A 119 -5.52 5.55 -10.49
CA LEU A 119 -4.61 6.06 -11.54
C LEU A 119 -5.40 6.68 -12.69
N ALA A 120 -6.46 6.03 -13.14
CA ALA A 120 -7.30 6.56 -14.22
C ALA A 120 -7.92 7.91 -13.85
N LYS A 121 -8.39 8.08 -12.62
CA LYS A 121 -8.92 9.36 -12.09
C LYS A 121 -7.82 10.43 -12.03
N ILE A 122 -6.62 10.09 -11.53
CA ILE A 122 -5.47 11.02 -11.49
C ILE A 122 -5.12 11.49 -12.91
N PHE A 123 -5.04 10.58 -13.87
CA PHE A 123 -4.71 10.93 -15.25
C PHE A 123 -5.76 11.80 -15.92
N SER A 124 -7.04 11.53 -15.67
CA SER A 124 -8.15 12.33 -16.15
C SER A 124 -8.08 13.76 -15.61
N LEU A 125 -7.82 13.93 -14.31
CA LEU A 125 -7.76 15.25 -13.67
C LEU A 125 -6.57 16.10 -14.11
N LEU A 126 -5.44 15.48 -14.42
CA LEU A 126 -4.23 16.18 -14.85
C LEU A 126 -4.26 16.56 -16.33
N ASN A 127 -5.26 16.09 -17.11
CA ASN A 127 -5.17 16.14 -18.56
C ASN A 127 -3.84 15.56 -19.08
N LEU A 128 -3.27 14.62 -18.30
CA LEU A 128 -1.95 14.03 -18.53
C LEU A 128 -1.94 13.18 -19.79
N TYR A 129 -3.10 12.87 -20.34
CA TYR A 129 -3.19 12.15 -21.61
C TYR A 129 -2.39 12.86 -22.71
N ASP A 130 -2.46 14.19 -22.78
CA ASP A 130 -1.69 14.96 -23.76
C ASP A 130 -0.20 15.10 -23.40
N LEU A 131 0.11 15.14 -22.09
CA LEU A 131 1.49 15.21 -21.59
C LEU A 131 2.23 13.90 -21.81
N PHE A 132 1.53 12.79 -21.70
CA PHE A 132 2.08 11.45 -21.87
C PHE A 132 1.89 10.88 -23.27
N ARG A 133 1.24 11.61 -24.19
CA ARG A 133 1.08 11.22 -25.58
C ARG A 133 2.46 10.98 -26.21
N GLY A 134 2.85 9.70 -26.28
CA GLY A 134 4.11 9.23 -26.85
C GLY A 134 5.29 9.05 -25.88
N LYS A 135 5.20 9.43 -24.60
CA LYS A 135 6.29 9.29 -23.61
C LYS A 135 5.96 8.34 -22.45
N VAL A 136 4.75 8.30 -21.98
CA VAL A 136 4.28 7.22 -21.11
C VAL A 136 3.60 6.19 -21.98
N ARG A 137 4.26 5.10 -22.20
CA ARG A 137 3.61 3.94 -22.79
C ARG A 137 2.68 3.35 -21.71
N PHE A 138 1.46 3.88 -21.62
CA PHE A 138 0.32 3.07 -21.22
C PHE A 138 0.17 2.05 -22.35
N THR A 139 1.02 1.05 -22.32
CA THR A 139 0.86 -0.07 -23.21
C THR A 139 -0.46 -0.71 -22.85
N GLU A 140 -1.08 -1.44 -23.77
CA GLU A 140 -2.19 -2.35 -23.47
C GLU A 140 -1.93 -3.22 -22.24
N THR A 141 -0.69 -3.26 -21.75
CA THR A 141 -0.17 -4.01 -20.61
C THR A 141 -0.25 -3.27 -19.26
N GLY A 142 -0.54 -1.96 -19.20
CA GLY A 142 -0.64 -1.18 -17.94
C GLY A 142 0.60 -0.38 -17.56
N LEU A 143 0.64 0.17 -16.33
CA LEU A 143 1.75 0.94 -15.76
C LEU A 143 2.75 -0.01 -15.08
N LYS A 144 3.95 -0.13 -15.61
CA LYS A 144 5.05 -0.84 -14.93
C LYS A 144 5.56 -0.04 -13.73
N TYR A 145 5.89 -0.72 -12.65
CA TYR A 145 6.58 -0.13 -11.50
C TYR A 145 7.79 -0.99 -11.09
N THR A 146 8.80 -0.34 -10.53
CA THR A 146 9.99 -0.97 -9.97
C THR A 146 9.80 -1.28 -8.49
N LYS A 147 9.11 -0.38 -7.76
CA LYS A 147 8.83 -0.51 -6.33
C LYS A 147 7.48 0.07 -6.00
N MET A 148 6.74 -0.61 -5.12
CA MET A 148 5.49 -0.11 -4.56
C MET A 148 5.34 -0.62 -3.13
N GLY A 149 4.91 0.25 -2.21
CA GLY A 149 4.64 -0.20 -0.84
C GLY A 149 4.39 0.91 0.14
N ALA A 150 4.10 0.48 1.37
CA ALA A 150 3.91 1.34 2.53
C ALA A 150 4.12 0.57 3.83
N SER A 151 4.43 1.29 4.90
CA SER A 151 4.29 0.83 6.28
C SER A 151 3.08 1.51 6.92
N PHE A 152 2.32 0.74 7.68
CA PHE A 152 1.13 1.21 8.37
C PHE A 152 1.30 1.04 9.88
N LYS A 153 1.01 2.09 10.63
CA LYS A 153 0.71 2.01 12.05
C LYS A 153 -0.78 1.79 12.20
N ILE A 154 -1.16 0.82 13.03
CA ILE A 154 -2.55 0.43 13.23
C ILE A 154 -2.94 0.76 14.66
N LYS A 155 -4.02 1.52 14.83
CA LYS A 155 -4.60 1.83 16.12
C LYS A 155 -6.12 1.76 16.03
N ASP A 156 -6.72 0.85 16.81
CA ASP A 156 -8.17 0.68 16.92
C ASP A 156 -8.87 0.55 15.55
N GLY A 157 -8.26 -0.25 14.64
CA GLY A 157 -8.74 -0.47 13.28
C GLY A 157 -8.44 0.64 12.27
N TYR A 158 -7.79 1.72 12.67
CA TYR A 158 -7.31 2.75 11.76
C TYR A 158 -5.86 2.48 11.34
N LEU A 159 -5.63 2.33 10.05
CA LEU A 159 -4.29 2.13 9.46
C LEU A 159 -3.75 3.46 8.95
N THR A 160 -2.70 3.99 9.54
CA THR A 160 -2.08 5.25 9.12
C THR A 160 -0.73 5.00 8.46
N THR A 161 -0.48 5.69 7.36
CA THR A 161 0.82 5.68 6.67
C THR A 161 1.27 7.11 6.33
N ASP A 162 2.57 7.35 6.35
CA ASP A 162 3.21 8.59 5.89
C ASP A 162 4.26 8.33 4.80
N ASN A 163 4.39 7.08 4.33
CA ASN A 163 5.48 6.62 3.48
C ASN A 163 5.05 5.76 2.29
N PHE A 164 3.80 5.89 1.84
CA PHE A 164 3.40 5.22 0.60
C PHE A 164 4.27 5.68 -0.58
N VAL A 165 4.76 4.74 -1.35
CA VAL A 165 5.53 4.99 -2.57
C VAL A 165 5.10 4.05 -3.69
N LEU A 166 5.03 4.59 -4.89
CA LEU A 166 4.98 3.86 -6.15
C LEU A 166 6.02 4.51 -7.08
N ASP A 167 7.09 3.77 -7.32
CA ASP A 167 8.20 4.18 -8.20
C ASP A 167 8.06 3.46 -9.55
N SER A 168 7.91 4.23 -10.60
CA SER A 168 7.74 3.74 -11.96
C SER A 168 8.73 4.48 -12.88
N PRO A 169 9.20 3.88 -13.97
CA PRO A 169 10.02 4.58 -14.96
C PRO A 169 9.38 5.86 -15.52
N SER A 170 8.06 6.00 -15.40
CA SER A 170 7.29 7.12 -15.94
C SER A 170 6.91 8.16 -14.90
N MET A 171 6.82 7.78 -13.63
CA MET A 171 6.38 8.66 -12.56
C MET A 171 6.74 8.13 -11.17
N LEU A 172 6.84 9.05 -10.23
CA LEU A 172 6.89 8.76 -8.81
C LEU A 172 5.58 9.20 -8.16
N ILE A 173 4.90 8.31 -7.46
CA ILE A 173 3.76 8.65 -6.60
C ILE A 173 4.16 8.39 -5.17
N THR A 174 3.94 9.38 -4.32
CA THR A 174 4.14 9.26 -2.86
C THR A 174 2.86 9.65 -2.15
N GLY A 175 2.68 9.18 -0.93
CA GLY A 175 1.43 9.46 -0.22
C GLY A 175 1.50 9.28 1.29
N LYS A 176 0.54 9.90 1.95
CA LYS A 176 0.24 9.75 3.37
C LYS A 176 -1.26 9.72 3.56
N GLY A 177 -1.72 9.01 4.57
CA GLY A 177 -3.15 8.95 4.82
C GLY A 177 -3.54 7.90 5.84
N MET A 178 -4.83 7.72 5.96
CA MET A 178 -5.45 6.79 6.88
C MET A 178 -6.51 5.96 6.17
N ILE A 179 -6.60 4.70 6.52
CA ILE A 179 -7.67 3.78 6.12
C ILE A 179 -8.43 3.35 7.36
N ASN A 180 -9.74 3.48 7.35
CA ASN A 180 -10.62 2.86 8.33
C ASN A 180 -10.95 1.44 7.86
N ALA A 181 -10.48 0.42 8.59
CA ALA A 181 -10.69 -0.97 8.22
C ALA A 181 -12.15 -1.43 8.38
N SER A 182 -12.94 -0.78 9.25
CA SER A 182 -14.35 -1.12 9.46
C SER A 182 -15.20 -0.74 8.25
N ASP A 183 -14.97 0.45 7.70
CA ASP A 183 -15.79 1.02 6.64
C ASP A 183 -15.13 0.88 5.26
N ASN A 184 -13.87 0.42 5.23
CA ASN A 184 -13.03 0.35 4.03
C ASN A 184 -12.91 1.72 3.33
N GLU A 185 -12.72 2.78 4.12
CA GLU A 185 -12.61 4.15 3.64
C GLU A 185 -11.19 4.68 3.79
N VAL A 186 -10.76 5.44 2.80
CA VAL A 186 -9.46 6.12 2.79
C VAL A 186 -9.65 7.62 2.92
N ASN A 187 -8.74 8.27 3.64
CA ASN A 187 -8.58 9.72 3.67
C ASN A 187 -7.09 10.03 3.65
N GLY A 188 -6.62 10.65 2.58
CA GLY A 188 -5.19 10.89 2.43
C GLY A 188 -4.86 11.92 1.36
N ILE A 189 -3.57 12.10 1.17
CA ILE A 189 -2.98 12.97 0.14
C ILE A 189 -1.94 12.16 -0.60
N ILE A 190 -1.93 12.28 -1.92
CA ILE A 190 -0.86 11.75 -2.77
C ILE A 190 -0.22 12.88 -3.56
N ALA A 191 1.08 12.78 -3.80
CA ALA A 191 1.81 13.64 -4.73
C ALA A 191 2.26 12.80 -5.92
N VAL A 192 2.00 13.28 -7.12
CA VAL A 192 2.35 12.64 -8.39
C VAL A 192 3.40 13.48 -9.09
N SER A 193 4.57 12.89 -9.34
CA SER A 193 5.71 13.53 -9.99
C SER A 193 6.04 12.77 -11.29
N PRO A 194 5.68 13.28 -12.47
CA PRO A 194 6.10 12.70 -13.73
C PRO A 194 7.64 12.73 -13.88
N LEU A 195 8.24 11.61 -14.28
CA LEU A 195 9.69 11.48 -14.54
C LEU A 195 10.04 11.71 -16.01
N VAL A 196 9.25 12.51 -16.71
CA VAL A 196 9.52 12.87 -18.10
C VAL A 196 10.53 14.04 -18.16
N ALA A 197 11.48 13.97 -19.09
CA ALA A 197 12.35 15.09 -19.39
C ALA A 197 11.48 16.32 -19.73
N ILE A 198 11.72 17.42 -19.02
CA ILE A 198 10.98 18.67 -19.21
C ILE A 198 11.38 19.22 -20.58
N ASP A 199 10.58 18.92 -21.59
CA ASP A 199 10.70 19.54 -22.91
C ASP A 199 9.96 20.88 -22.93
N LYS A 200 10.39 21.82 -23.75
CA LYS A 200 9.84 23.18 -23.88
C LYS A 200 8.34 23.25 -24.14
N THR A 201 7.69 22.09 -24.41
CA THR A 201 6.25 21.95 -24.67
C THR A 201 5.40 22.07 -23.41
N ILE A 202 5.95 21.88 -22.21
CA ILE A 202 5.23 21.96 -20.91
C ILE A 202 4.69 23.37 -20.63
N ASN A 203 5.35 24.39 -21.16
CA ASN A 203 4.89 25.79 -21.02
C ASN A 203 3.54 26.09 -21.70
N LYS A 204 3.02 25.16 -22.51
CA LYS A 204 1.72 25.29 -23.20
C LYS A 204 0.52 24.81 -22.36
N ILE A 205 0.76 24.15 -21.21
CA ILE A 205 -0.30 23.63 -20.35
C ILE A 205 -0.53 24.60 -19.19
N PRO A 206 -1.69 25.31 -19.11
CA PRO A 206 -1.92 26.39 -18.14
C PRO A 206 -1.78 25.97 -16.68
N VAL A 207 -2.18 24.75 -16.34
CA VAL A 207 -2.11 24.20 -14.98
C VAL A 207 -0.66 23.93 -14.58
N LEU A 208 0.15 23.38 -15.47
CA LEU A 208 1.54 23.05 -15.19
C LEU A 208 2.46 24.28 -15.17
N ARG A 209 2.11 25.34 -15.93
CA ARG A 209 2.85 26.62 -15.92
C ARG A 209 2.91 27.27 -14.52
N ARG A 210 1.90 27.03 -13.66
CA ARG A 210 1.91 27.51 -12.27
C ARG A 210 2.76 26.62 -11.33
N LEU A 211 3.00 25.36 -11.69
CA LEU A 211 3.75 24.38 -10.89
C LEU A 211 5.26 24.42 -11.10
N VAL A 212 5.73 24.98 -12.23
CA VAL A 212 7.15 24.94 -12.69
C VAL A 212 8.06 25.95 -11.96
N ARG A 213 7.58 26.79 -11.06
CA ARG A 213 8.33 27.92 -10.50
C ARG A 213 9.25 27.62 -9.31
N ASP A 214 9.44 26.36 -8.92
CA ASP A 214 10.41 26.06 -7.88
C ASP A 214 11.83 25.86 -8.48
N LYS A 215 12.72 26.82 -8.18
CA LYS A 215 14.06 26.93 -8.74
C LYS A 215 15.05 25.85 -8.32
N ASN A 216 14.67 24.91 -7.45
CA ASN A 216 15.59 23.96 -6.82
C ASN A 216 15.40 22.50 -7.20
N ARG A 217 15.24 22.12 -8.42
CA ARG A 217 15.19 20.78 -9.01
C ARG A 217 13.83 20.46 -9.65
N GLY A 218 13.74 20.64 -10.90
CA GLY A 218 12.95 20.09 -11.99
C GLY A 218 11.89 19.00 -11.82
N PHE A 219 11.28 18.81 -10.66
CA PHE A 219 10.17 17.90 -10.50
C PHE A 219 8.87 18.70 -10.38
N ILE A 220 8.02 18.56 -11.39
CA ILE A 220 6.65 19.04 -11.32
C ILE A 220 5.90 17.98 -10.54
N SER A 221 5.41 18.30 -9.36
CA SER A 221 4.50 17.42 -8.63
C SER A 221 3.14 18.08 -8.46
N ALA A 222 2.09 17.30 -8.62
CA ALA A 222 0.74 17.71 -8.29
C ALA A 222 0.23 16.89 -7.11
N SER A 223 -0.36 17.56 -6.13
CA SER A 223 -0.92 16.92 -4.94
C SER A 223 -2.43 16.74 -5.08
N TYR A 224 -2.93 15.60 -4.64
CA TYR A 224 -4.34 15.24 -4.70
C TYR A 224 -4.82 14.75 -3.34
N ASN A 225 -6.02 15.18 -2.97
CA ASN A 225 -6.78 14.55 -1.91
C ASN A 225 -7.39 13.25 -2.43
N VAL A 226 -7.36 12.22 -1.61
CA VAL A 226 -7.94 10.90 -1.87
C VAL A 226 -8.90 10.59 -0.74
N LYS A 227 -10.19 10.42 -1.02
CA LYS A 227 -11.21 10.19 0.00
C LYS A 227 -12.25 9.16 -0.46
N GLY A 228 -12.93 8.51 0.49
CA GLY A 228 -14.01 7.57 0.22
C GLY A 228 -13.57 6.12 0.18
N LYS A 229 -14.27 5.26 -0.54
CA LYS A 229 -13.98 3.81 -0.53
C LYS A 229 -12.62 3.50 -1.17
N VAL A 230 -11.84 2.62 -0.54
CA VAL A 230 -10.52 2.20 -1.06
C VAL A 230 -10.62 1.62 -2.48
N THR A 231 -11.72 0.94 -2.79
CA THR A 231 -11.96 0.32 -4.11
C THR A 231 -12.30 1.32 -5.21
N ASP A 232 -12.87 2.47 -4.85
CA ASP A 232 -13.25 3.55 -5.78
C ASP A 232 -13.21 4.93 -5.10
N PRO A 233 -12.02 5.46 -4.77
CA PRO A 233 -11.89 6.72 -4.06
C PRO A 233 -12.21 7.93 -4.95
N ASP A 234 -12.71 8.97 -4.32
CA ASP A 234 -12.81 10.30 -4.91
C ASP A 234 -11.47 11.01 -4.86
N ILE A 235 -11.13 11.70 -5.95
CA ILE A 235 -9.85 12.40 -6.10
C ILE A 235 -10.12 13.84 -6.50
N SER A 236 -9.47 14.76 -5.80
CA SER A 236 -9.53 16.19 -6.10
C SER A 236 -8.14 16.82 -5.99
N LEU A 237 -7.88 17.85 -6.80
CA LEU A 237 -6.61 18.57 -6.75
C LEU A 237 -6.47 19.26 -5.38
N ASN A 238 -5.30 19.07 -4.75
CA ASN A 238 -4.94 19.78 -3.51
C ASN A 238 -4.09 21.00 -3.84
N TYR A 239 -4.72 22.17 -3.89
CA TYR A 239 -4.03 23.42 -4.23
C TYR A 239 -3.05 23.90 -3.16
N VAL A 240 -3.24 23.55 -1.89
CA VAL A 240 -2.45 24.04 -0.76
C VAL A 240 -1.06 23.41 -0.75
N ASP A 241 -0.97 22.11 -0.92
CA ASP A 241 0.31 21.38 -0.91
C ASP A 241 1.07 21.47 -2.25
N THR A 242 0.35 21.76 -3.33
CA THR A 242 0.95 21.91 -4.67
C THR A 242 1.87 23.13 -4.76
N ILE A 243 1.64 24.17 -3.95
CA ILE A 243 2.42 25.41 -3.96
C ILE A 243 3.62 25.36 -2.99
N GLY A 244 3.62 24.46 -2.01
CA GLY A 244 4.54 24.46 -0.86
C GLY A 244 5.86 23.72 -1.02
N GLY A 245 6.08 22.92 -2.05
CA GLY A 245 7.39 22.28 -2.38
C GLY A 245 8.05 21.40 -1.31
N LYS A 246 7.50 21.29 -0.09
CA LYS A 246 8.16 20.65 1.06
C LYS A 246 7.96 19.14 1.20
N THR A 247 7.02 18.54 0.47
CA THR A 247 6.57 17.16 0.68
C THR A 247 7.56 16.11 0.16
N ILE A 248 8.41 16.45 -0.80
CA ILE A 248 9.28 15.48 -1.49
C ILE A 248 10.56 15.15 -0.72
N ASN A 249 11.08 16.07 0.09
CA ASN A 249 12.35 15.87 0.79
C ASN A 249 12.27 14.92 2.00
N THR A 250 11.11 14.74 2.59
CA THR A 250 10.91 13.86 3.77
C THR A 250 10.88 12.37 3.39
N LEU A 251 10.60 12.04 2.13
CA LEU A 251 10.34 10.67 1.68
C LEU A 251 11.58 9.92 1.19
N LYS A 252 12.71 10.60 0.96
CA LYS A 252 13.95 9.94 0.51
C LYS A 252 14.57 8.98 1.53
N ASN A 253 14.31 9.18 2.81
CA ASN A 253 14.95 8.41 3.89
C ASN A 253 14.16 7.18 4.36
N VAL A 254 12.95 6.93 3.83
CA VAL A 254 12.05 5.89 4.37
C VAL A 254 12.09 4.57 3.56
N ILE A 255 12.74 4.56 2.40
CA ILE A 255 12.68 3.44 1.45
C ILE A 255 13.64 2.29 1.79
N THR A 256 14.48 2.39 2.82
CA THR A 256 15.64 1.50 2.97
C THR A 256 15.38 0.20 3.74
N LEU A 257 14.41 0.09 4.62
CA LEU A 257 14.33 -1.04 5.55
C LEU A 257 13.69 -2.36 5.05
N PRO A 258 12.63 -2.39 4.25
CA PRO A 258 12.04 -3.67 3.84
C PRO A 258 12.55 -4.23 2.50
N ILE A 259 13.27 -3.43 1.73
CA ILE A 259 13.82 -3.85 0.43
C ILE A 259 14.91 -4.90 0.62
N GLU A 260 15.69 -4.81 1.69
CA GLU A 260 16.70 -5.81 2.04
C GLU A 260 16.13 -7.22 2.24
N LEU A 261 14.86 -7.34 2.64
CA LEU A 261 14.17 -8.62 2.78
C LEU A 261 13.79 -9.24 1.43
N LEU A 262 13.68 -8.43 0.37
CA LEU A 262 13.42 -8.89 -0.99
C LEU A 262 14.70 -9.29 -1.72
N GLU A 263 15.86 -8.86 -1.25
CA GLU A 263 17.18 -9.14 -1.86
C GLU A 263 17.89 -10.35 -1.28
N ARG A 264 17.47 -10.84 -0.11
CA ARG A 264 17.98 -12.10 0.46
C ARG A 264 17.25 -13.29 -0.17
N LYS A 265 17.88 -13.87 -1.19
CA LYS A 265 17.57 -15.22 -1.69
C LYS A 265 18.16 -16.28 -0.77
#